data_273fb7a4cc28be4f0b6386e3cd63f03e
#
_entry.id   273fb7a4cc28be4f0b6386e3cd63f03e
#
_cell.length_a   1.000
_cell.length_b   1.000
_cell.length_c   1.000
_cell.angle_alpha   90.00
_cell.angle_beta   90.00
_cell.angle_gamma   90.00
#
_symmetry.space_group_name_H-M   'P 1'
#
loop_
_entity.id
_entity.type
_entity.pdbx_description
1 polymer ?
#
loop_
_entity_poly.entity_id
_entity_poly.type
_entity_poly.pdbx_seq_one_letter_code
_entity_poly.pdbx_strand_id
1 'polypeptide(L)'
;MNGWNHVSLKVKKMIEMDLKKRFEKAIKRVWRLKEKPDEMTLLKLYALYKQATEGDVKSPRPISRGMAGLAKWRAWRKLRGIAIEEAMERYCTVVDTLMKLGRGSLSS
;
A
#
# COMPACT_ATOMS: atom_id res chain seq x y z
N MET A 1 13.39 26.20 0.05
CA MET A 1 14.29 25.18 0.61
C MET A 1 13.46 24.15 1.37
N ASN A 2 13.73 22.89 1.14
CA ASN A 2 12.96 21.83 1.78
C ASN A 2 13.44 21.65 3.23
N GLY A 3 12.53 21.82 4.21
CA GLY A 3 12.83 21.63 5.62
C GLY A 3 13.35 20.23 5.96
N TRP A 4 13.08 19.29 5.10
CA TRP A 4 13.55 17.92 5.26
C TRP A 4 15.07 17.81 5.29
N ASN A 5 15.76 18.71 4.56
CA ASN A 5 17.22 18.69 4.51
C ASN A 5 17.89 19.04 5.84
N HIS A 6 17.14 19.66 6.77
CA HIS A 6 17.67 20.04 8.08
C HIS A 6 17.37 18.99 9.16
N VAL A 7 16.64 17.93 8.79
CA VAL A 7 16.34 16.86 9.73
C VAL A 7 17.53 15.92 9.82
N SER A 8 17.96 15.56 11.03
CA SER A 8 19.09 14.67 11.23
C SER A 8 18.79 13.27 10.68
N LEU A 9 19.85 12.54 10.32
CA LEU A 9 19.70 11.16 9.86
C LEU A 9 19.00 10.28 10.89
N LYS A 10 19.28 10.53 12.17
CA LYS A 10 18.64 9.77 13.25
C LYS A 10 17.13 9.96 13.25
N VAL A 11 16.67 11.20 13.09
CA VAL A 11 15.25 11.51 13.05
C VAL A 11 14.61 10.94 11.81
N LYS A 12 15.28 11.04 10.65
CA LYS A 12 14.78 10.43 9.41
C LYS A 12 14.59 8.93 9.56
N LYS A 13 15.55 8.25 10.16
CA LYS A 13 15.45 6.80 10.41
C LYS A 13 14.30 6.46 11.34
N MET A 14 14.07 7.28 12.36
CA MET A 14 12.93 7.08 13.27
C MET A 14 11.61 7.20 12.53
N ILE A 15 11.48 8.19 11.65
CA ILE A 15 10.27 8.39 10.85
C ILE A 15 10.04 7.20 9.91
N GLU A 16 11.10 6.73 9.26
CA GLU A 16 11.02 5.57 8.35
C GLU A 16 10.62 4.29 9.10
N MET A 17 11.19 4.07 10.28
CA MET A 17 10.85 2.92 11.11
C MET A 17 9.40 2.97 11.58
N ASP A 18 8.92 4.17 11.94
CA ASP A 18 7.55 4.38 12.35
C ASP A 18 6.59 4.07 11.19
N LEU A 19 6.89 4.56 10.01
CA LEU A 19 6.08 4.30 8.81
C LEU A 19 6.03 2.80 8.50
N LYS A 20 7.16 2.12 8.60
CA LYS A 20 7.22 0.68 8.38
C LYS A 20 6.32 -0.08 9.36
N LYS A 21 6.36 0.31 10.63
CA LYS A 21 5.49 -0.29 11.65
C LYS A 21 4.01 -0.06 11.37
N ARG A 22 3.67 1.16 10.95
CA ARG A 22 2.30 1.50 10.58
C ARG A 22 1.85 0.66 9.39
N PHE A 23 2.71 0.49 8.40
CA PHE A 23 2.45 -0.33 7.22
C PHE A 23 2.22 -1.79 7.61
N GLU A 24 3.07 -2.34 8.47
CA GLU A 24 2.91 -3.72 8.95
C GLU A 24 1.59 -3.93 9.70
N LYS A 25 1.20 -2.94 10.51
CA LYS A 25 -0.10 -2.98 11.20
C LYS A 25 -1.26 -2.93 10.20
N ALA A 26 -1.13 -2.10 9.17
CA ALA A 26 -2.17 -1.97 8.15
C ALA A 26 -2.37 -3.30 7.42
N ILE A 27 -1.29 -4.00 7.09
CA ILE A 27 -1.36 -5.32 6.47
C ILE A 27 -2.17 -6.29 7.33
N LYS A 28 -1.90 -6.28 8.63
CA LYS A 28 -2.63 -7.16 9.57
C LYS A 28 -4.10 -6.79 9.68
N ARG A 29 -4.40 -5.49 9.65
CA ARG A 29 -5.78 -5.01 9.76
C ARG A 29 -6.65 -5.44 8.58
N VAL A 30 -6.08 -5.51 7.39
CA VAL A 30 -6.82 -5.95 6.19
C VAL A 30 -7.44 -7.33 6.43
N TRP A 31 -6.69 -8.24 7.07
CA TRP A 31 -7.18 -9.58 7.34
C TRP A 31 -8.27 -9.65 8.41
N ARG A 32 -8.47 -8.53 9.14
CA ARG A 32 -9.50 -8.45 10.19
C ARG A 32 -10.76 -7.72 9.74
N LEU A 33 -10.81 -7.27 8.49
CA LEU A 33 -12.01 -6.63 7.96
C LEU A 33 -13.16 -7.63 7.94
N LYS A 34 -14.34 -7.19 8.38
CA LYS A 34 -15.52 -8.04 8.42
C LYS A 34 -15.99 -8.40 7.02
N GLU A 35 -15.90 -7.44 6.11
CA GLU A 35 -16.31 -7.62 4.74
C GLU A 35 -15.09 -7.54 3.83
N LYS A 36 -15.04 -8.46 2.86
CA LYS A 36 -13.98 -8.46 1.86
C LYS A 36 -14.13 -7.21 0.98
N PRO A 37 -13.04 -6.43 0.77
CA PRO A 37 -13.08 -5.31 -0.16
C PRO A 37 -13.42 -5.77 -1.58
N ASP A 38 -13.93 -4.86 -2.40
CA ASP A 38 -14.22 -5.19 -3.80
C ASP A 38 -12.91 -5.47 -4.57
N GLU A 39 -13.05 -6.02 -5.78
CA GLU A 39 -11.90 -6.42 -6.58
C GLU A 39 -10.96 -5.26 -6.90
N MET A 40 -11.52 -4.09 -7.21
CA MET A 40 -10.70 -2.91 -7.53
C MET A 40 -9.87 -2.49 -6.32
N THR A 41 -10.46 -2.49 -5.14
CA THR A 41 -9.76 -2.16 -3.90
C THR A 41 -8.68 -3.20 -3.59
N LEU A 42 -9.00 -4.48 -3.77
CA LEU A 42 -8.02 -5.55 -3.57
C LEU A 42 -6.82 -5.43 -4.52
N LEU A 43 -7.07 -5.08 -5.78
CA LEU A 43 -6.00 -4.86 -6.75
C LEU A 43 -5.13 -3.66 -6.35
N LYS A 44 -5.78 -2.59 -5.87
CA LYS A 44 -5.07 -1.40 -5.40
C LYS A 44 -4.18 -1.73 -4.19
N LEU A 45 -4.71 -2.48 -3.23
CA LEU A 45 -3.94 -2.92 -2.07
C LEU A 45 -2.77 -3.80 -2.48
N TYR A 46 -3.02 -4.74 -3.39
CA TYR A 46 -1.96 -5.61 -3.91
C TYR A 46 -0.83 -4.79 -4.54
N ALA A 47 -1.20 -3.87 -5.45
CA ALA A 47 -0.22 -3.04 -6.16
C ALA A 47 0.60 -2.19 -5.20
N LEU A 48 -0.05 -1.56 -4.23
CA LEU A 48 0.62 -0.74 -3.22
C LEU A 48 1.54 -1.58 -2.34
N TYR A 49 1.10 -2.78 -1.97
CA TYR A 49 1.92 -3.71 -1.21
C TYR A 49 3.18 -4.09 -1.97
N LYS A 50 3.04 -4.43 -3.26
CA LYS A 50 4.19 -4.80 -4.09
C LYS A 50 5.15 -3.62 -4.26
N GLN A 51 4.60 -2.43 -4.54
CA GLN A 51 5.43 -1.23 -4.68
C GLN A 51 6.14 -0.88 -3.38
N ALA A 52 5.45 -1.05 -2.24
CA ALA A 52 6.02 -0.77 -0.92
C ALA A 52 7.10 -1.76 -0.50
N THR A 53 7.02 -3.01 -0.95
CA THR A 53 7.96 -4.06 -0.54
C THR A 53 9.06 -4.34 -1.55
N GLU A 54 8.77 -4.20 -2.84
CA GLU A 54 9.72 -4.54 -3.90
C GLU A 54 10.11 -3.37 -4.79
N GLY A 55 9.38 -2.24 -4.71
CA GLY A 55 9.62 -1.12 -5.61
C GLY A 55 9.01 -1.37 -6.98
N ASP A 56 9.59 -0.75 -8.01
CA ASP A 56 9.07 -0.86 -9.37
C ASP A 56 9.04 -2.31 -9.86
N VAL A 57 7.98 -2.64 -10.60
CA VAL A 57 7.87 -3.96 -11.22
C VAL A 57 9.02 -4.15 -12.22
N LYS A 58 9.71 -5.27 -12.10
CA LYS A 58 10.82 -5.64 -12.99
C LYS A 58 10.50 -6.85 -13.85
N SER A 59 9.47 -7.60 -13.48
CA SER A 59 9.07 -8.78 -14.22
C SER A 59 8.37 -8.38 -15.52
N PRO A 60 8.52 -9.18 -16.59
CA PRO A 60 7.78 -8.94 -17.83
C PRO A 60 6.30 -9.28 -17.62
N ARG A 61 5.48 -8.83 -18.55
CA ARG A 61 4.06 -9.13 -18.54
C ARG A 61 3.85 -10.65 -18.44
N PRO A 62 3.08 -11.12 -17.45
CA PRO A 62 2.87 -12.56 -17.29
C PRO A 62 1.98 -13.13 -18.41
N ILE A 63 2.38 -14.27 -18.94
CA ILE A 63 1.65 -14.93 -20.01
C ILE A 63 0.80 -16.08 -19.48
N SER A 64 1.29 -16.77 -18.45
CA SER A 64 0.71 -18.02 -17.98
C SER A 64 -0.12 -17.92 -16.69
N ARG A 65 -0.29 -16.72 -16.12
CA ARG A 65 -1.00 -16.56 -14.85
C ARG A 65 -2.48 -16.19 -14.99
N GLY A 66 -3.00 -16.23 -16.20
CA GLY A 66 -4.40 -15.93 -16.45
C GLY A 66 -4.76 -14.46 -16.26
N MET A 67 -6.07 -14.18 -16.27
CA MET A 67 -6.59 -12.80 -16.16
C MET A 67 -6.25 -12.15 -14.85
N ALA A 68 -6.38 -12.90 -13.74
CA ALA A 68 -6.08 -12.37 -12.41
C ALA A 68 -4.61 -11.96 -12.28
N GLY A 69 -3.71 -12.79 -12.77
CA GLY A 69 -2.28 -12.50 -12.74
C GLY A 69 -1.92 -11.27 -13.56
N LEU A 70 -2.55 -11.13 -14.72
CA LEU A 70 -2.34 -9.98 -15.60
C LEU A 70 -2.87 -8.71 -14.96
N ALA A 71 -4.06 -8.76 -14.34
CA ALA A 71 -4.64 -7.60 -13.66
C ALA A 71 -3.75 -7.13 -12.51
N LYS A 72 -3.22 -8.05 -11.72
CA LYS A 72 -2.30 -7.75 -10.63
C LYS A 72 -1.02 -7.09 -11.14
N TRP A 73 -0.45 -7.65 -12.19
CA TRP A 73 0.76 -7.10 -12.79
C TRP A 73 0.55 -5.69 -13.33
N ARG A 74 -0.57 -5.47 -14.02
CA ARG A 74 -0.91 -4.15 -14.56
C ARG A 74 -1.11 -3.11 -13.46
N ALA A 75 -1.79 -3.50 -12.39
CA ALA A 75 -2.03 -2.60 -11.26
C ALA A 75 -0.70 -2.17 -10.63
N TRP A 76 0.22 -3.11 -10.43
CA TRP A 76 1.54 -2.80 -9.89
C TRP A 76 2.34 -1.93 -10.85
N ARG A 77 2.33 -2.26 -12.14
CA ARG A 77 3.06 -1.50 -13.15
C ARG A 77 2.65 -0.03 -13.20
N LYS A 78 1.37 0.26 -12.96
CA LYS A 78 0.87 1.64 -12.93
C LYS A 78 1.52 2.48 -11.84
N LEU A 79 2.06 1.84 -10.81
CA LEU A 79 2.70 2.54 -9.70
C LEU A 79 4.19 2.77 -9.92
N ARG A 80 4.71 2.42 -11.09
CA ARG A 80 6.13 2.63 -11.41
C ARG A 80 6.53 4.08 -11.13
N GLY A 81 7.65 4.25 -10.45
CA GLY A 81 8.16 5.57 -10.09
C GLY A 81 7.71 6.08 -8.72
N ILE A 82 6.71 5.45 -8.12
CA ILE A 82 6.25 5.84 -6.78
C ILE A 82 7.24 5.29 -5.75
N ALA A 83 7.71 6.16 -4.86
CA ALA A 83 8.66 5.77 -3.82
C ALA A 83 8.04 4.73 -2.89
N ILE A 84 8.89 3.87 -2.35
CA ILE A 84 8.48 2.82 -1.40
C ILE A 84 7.71 3.43 -0.22
N GLU A 85 8.23 4.52 0.33
CA GLU A 85 7.62 5.20 1.47
C GLU A 85 6.24 5.75 1.12
N GLU A 86 6.07 6.31 -0.06
CA GLU A 86 4.77 6.80 -0.50
C GLU A 86 3.78 5.67 -0.71
N ALA A 87 4.23 4.54 -1.24
CA ALA A 87 3.38 3.36 -1.39
C ALA A 87 2.90 2.85 -0.03
N MET A 88 3.78 2.85 0.97
CA MET A 88 3.40 2.49 2.34
C MET A 88 2.34 3.43 2.90
N GLU A 89 2.53 4.73 2.72
CA GLU A 89 1.57 5.75 3.17
C GLU A 89 0.20 5.54 2.52
N ARG A 90 0.19 5.34 1.22
CA ARG A 90 -1.05 5.12 0.47
C ARG A 90 -1.75 3.84 0.90
N TYR A 91 -0.98 2.79 1.17
CA TYR A 91 -1.54 1.52 1.68
C TYR A 91 -2.25 1.76 3.01
N CYS A 92 -1.59 2.44 3.94
CA CYS A 92 -2.16 2.77 5.23
C CYS A 92 -3.44 3.58 5.08
N THR A 93 -3.46 4.55 4.18
CA THR A 93 -4.64 5.39 3.92
C THR A 93 -5.81 4.56 3.41
N VAL A 94 -5.57 3.64 2.49
CA VAL A 94 -6.62 2.75 1.97
C VAL A 94 -7.21 1.92 3.10
N VAL A 95 -6.35 1.31 3.93
CA VAL A 95 -6.80 0.49 5.05
C VAL A 95 -7.60 1.31 6.06
N ASP A 96 -7.11 2.51 6.41
CA ASP A 96 -7.81 3.40 7.33
C ASP A 96 -9.20 3.76 6.81
N THR A 97 -9.31 4.03 5.51
CA THR A 97 -10.59 4.34 4.88
C THR A 97 -11.54 3.15 4.98
N LEU A 98 -11.05 1.95 4.69
CA LEU A 98 -11.86 0.73 4.79
C LEU A 98 -12.34 0.50 6.22
N MET A 99 -11.48 0.73 7.20
CA MET A 99 -11.84 0.59 8.62
C MET A 99 -12.92 1.59 9.02
N LYS A 100 -12.80 2.83 8.56
CA LYS A 100 -13.80 3.88 8.84
C LYS A 100 -15.14 3.58 8.19
N LEU A 101 -15.14 3.10 6.96
CA LEU A 101 -16.39 2.74 6.27
C LEU A 101 -17.13 1.64 7.01
N GLY A 102 -16.39 0.64 7.53
CA GLY A 102 -16.99 -0.41 8.33
C GLY A 102 -17.67 0.12 9.59
N ARG A 103 -17.03 1.10 10.25
CA ARG A 103 -17.60 1.73 11.44
C ARG A 103 -18.72 2.69 11.09
N GLY A 104 -18.54 3.46 10.00
CA GLY A 104 -19.53 4.42 9.56
C GLY A 104 -20.87 3.79 9.23
N SER A 105 -20.85 2.62 8.63
CA SER A 105 -22.08 1.91 8.30
C SER A 105 -22.82 1.43 9.54
N LEU A 106 -22.15 1.33 10.68
CA LEU A 106 -22.76 0.93 11.93
C LEU A 106 -23.32 2.12 12.71
N SER A 107 -22.80 3.31 12.48
CA SER A 107 -23.17 4.50 13.23
C SER A 107 -24.24 5.34 12.56
N SER A 108 -24.60 5.05 11.34
CA SER A 108 -25.60 5.81 10.61
C SER A 108 -27.03 5.39 10.90
#